data_1a6557b3cf7fe5a7c5d3f555cb84220b
#
_entry.id   1a6557b3cf7fe5a7c5d3f555cb84220b
#
_cell.length_a   1.000
_cell.length_b   1.000
_cell.length_c   1.000
_cell.angle_alpha   90.00
_cell.angle_beta   90.00
_cell.angle_gamma   90.00
#
_symmetry.space_group_name_H-M   'P 1'
#
loop_
_entity.id
_entity.type
_entity.pdbx_description
1 polymer ?
#
loop_
_entity_poly.entity_id
_entity_poly.type
_entity_poly.pdbx_seq_one_letter_code
_entity_poly.pdbx_strand_id
1 'polypeptide(L)'
;MLQFFDVTKKSPWLSQVKALYESAFPANERIPMKQLLDNKIQREFFAFVDTIDDTPTFCGFSNSITHGDITNIVYFAVEPELRCRGYGSQILQAIRENHPDSRIVVDIEVEEDSKDAEELERRNRRRDFYQRNGFDAAPVEYHWQGEHYRLLSAGGTVTEKEFRDFWKEILKDIPGAKYP
;
A
#
# COMPACT_ATOMS: atom_id res chain seq x y z
N MET A 1 0.92 19.05 11.37
CA MET A 1 2.01 18.32 10.65
C MET A 1 1.73 16.84 10.78
N LEU A 2 1.67 16.13 9.67
CA LEU A 2 1.34 14.70 9.66
C LEU A 2 2.41 13.91 10.43
N GLN A 3 1.97 13.10 11.39
CA GLN A 3 2.79 12.21 12.20
C GLN A 3 2.41 10.77 11.89
N PHE A 4 3.31 9.82 12.09
CA PHE A 4 3.01 8.40 11.94
C PHE A 4 3.37 7.62 13.20
N PHE A 5 2.58 6.59 13.49
CA PHE A 5 2.67 5.76 14.68
C PHE A 5 2.59 4.29 14.31
N ASP A 6 3.39 3.46 14.93
CA ASP A 6 3.33 2.02 14.74
C ASP A 6 1.93 1.46 15.07
N VAL A 7 1.41 0.65 14.15
CA VAL A 7 0.17 -0.10 14.38
C VAL A 7 0.52 -1.46 14.99
N THR A 8 0.25 -1.59 16.26
CA THR A 8 0.39 -2.82 17.03
C THR A 8 -0.94 -3.22 17.66
N LYS A 9 -1.00 -4.38 18.31
CA LYS A 9 -2.19 -4.80 19.09
C LYS A 9 -2.60 -3.81 20.20
N LYS A 10 -1.69 -2.91 20.59
CA LYS A 10 -1.92 -1.90 21.65
C LYS A 10 -2.03 -0.48 21.07
N SER A 11 -1.94 -0.31 19.76
CA SER A 11 -2.05 1.02 19.15
C SER A 11 -3.42 1.63 19.43
N PRO A 12 -3.50 2.90 19.86
CA PRO A 12 -4.77 3.60 20.04
C PRO A 12 -5.55 3.77 18.73
N TRP A 13 -4.84 3.69 17.59
CA TRP A 13 -5.41 3.85 16.25
C TRP A 13 -5.87 2.53 15.62
N LEU A 14 -5.68 1.38 16.29
CA LEU A 14 -5.96 0.07 15.69
C LEU A 14 -7.41 -0.08 15.22
N SER A 15 -8.38 0.47 15.96
CA SER A 15 -9.80 0.40 15.59
C SER A 15 -10.10 1.16 14.30
N GLN A 16 -9.55 2.37 14.14
CA GLN A 16 -9.71 3.18 12.93
C GLN A 16 -8.99 2.54 11.74
N VAL A 17 -7.75 2.07 11.93
CA VAL A 17 -7.01 1.32 10.90
C VAL A 17 -7.82 0.11 10.43
N LYS A 18 -8.39 -0.67 11.34
CA LYS A 18 -9.19 -1.84 11.00
C LYS A 18 -10.45 -1.46 10.22
N ALA A 19 -11.19 -0.44 10.66
CA ALA A 19 -12.38 0.03 9.97
C ALA A 19 -12.08 0.51 8.55
N LEU A 20 -11.03 1.34 8.40
CA LEU A 20 -10.59 1.83 7.08
C LEU A 20 -10.08 0.68 6.19
N TYR A 21 -9.34 -0.26 6.74
CA TYR A 21 -8.86 -1.45 6.02
C TYR A 21 -10.01 -2.28 5.47
N GLU A 22 -11.02 -2.56 6.30
CA GLU A 22 -12.19 -3.34 5.92
C GLU A 22 -13.08 -2.64 4.88
N SER A 23 -13.15 -1.31 4.91
CA SER A 23 -13.93 -0.52 3.95
C SER A 23 -13.19 -0.24 2.64
N ALA A 24 -11.86 -0.10 2.68
CA ALA A 24 -11.06 0.29 1.52
C ALA A 24 -10.69 -0.88 0.60
N PHE A 25 -10.64 -2.11 1.13
CA PHE A 25 -10.21 -3.30 0.40
C PHE A 25 -11.29 -4.40 0.40
N PRO A 26 -11.57 -5.04 -0.74
CA PRO A 26 -12.53 -6.15 -0.82
C PRO A 26 -12.03 -7.38 -0.03
N ALA A 27 -12.96 -8.21 0.42
CA ALA A 27 -12.66 -9.32 1.34
C ALA A 27 -11.68 -10.36 0.79
N ASN A 28 -11.69 -10.59 -0.53
CA ASN A 28 -10.79 -11.51 -1.23
C ASN A 28 -9.34 -10.99 -1.31
N GLU A 29 -9.12 -9.67 -1.21
CA GLU A 29 -7.79 -9.05 -1.23
C GLU A 29 -7.19 -8.86 0.18
N ARG A 30 -8.02 -9.03 1.22
CA ARG A 30 -7.59 -8.74 2.59
C ARG A 30 -6.86 -9.92 3.24
N ILE A 31 -5.66 -9.66 3.73
CA ILE A 31 -4.97 -10.55 4.69
C ILE A 31 -5.64 -10.37 6.07
N PRO A 32 -5.92 -11.44 6.83
CA PRO A 32 -6.47 -11.30 8.18
C PRO A 32 -5.64 -10.36 9.05
N MET A 33 -6.28 -9.40 9.72
CA MET A 33 -5.60 -8.39 10.55
C MET A 33 -4.63 -9.02 11.57
N LYS A 34 -4.97 -10.20 12.12
CA LYS A 34 -4.08 -10.95 13.00
C LYS A 34 -2.73 -11.27 12.36
N GLN A 35 -2.71 -11.57 11.06
CA GLN A 35 -1.48 -11.86 10.31
C GLN A 35 -0.69 -10.58 9.97
N LEU A 36 -1.38 -9.46 9.77
CA LEU A 36 -0.72 -8.16 9.60
C LEU A 36 -0.03 -7.69 10.88
N LEU A 37 -0.54 -8.11 12.05
CA LEU A 37 -0.02 -7.73 13.36
C LEU A 37 0.91 -8.80 13.98
N ASP A 38 1.15 -9.92 13.30
CA ASP A 38 2.14 -10.90 13.74
C ASP A 38 3.52 -10.59 13.13
N ASN A 39 4.57 -11.18 13.69
CA ASN A 39 5.95 -10.93 13.28
C ASN A 39 6.49 -11.98 12.30
N LYS A 40 5.63 -12.76 11.66
CA LYS A 40 6.09 -13.78 10.70
C LYS A 40 6.72 -13.19 9.45
N ILE A 41 6.17 -12.04 9.01
CA ILE A 41 6.75 -11.20 7.96
C ILE A 41 7.06 -9.87 8.60
N GLN A 42 8.30 -9.41 8.48
CA GLN A 42 8.67 -8.08 8.93
C GLN A 42 7.96 -7.04 8.06
N ARG A 43 7.09 -6.25 8.68
CA ARG A 43 6.27 -5.23 8.03
C ARG A 43 6.42 -3.91 8.76
N GLU A 44 6.34 -2.84 8.00
CA GLU A 44 6.09 -1.52 8.54
C GLU A 44 4.59 -1.24 8.43
N PHE A 45 3.95 -1.08 9.55
CA PHE A 45 2.52 -0.82 9.61
C PHE A 45 2.28 0.45 10.40
N PHE A 46 1.96 1.54 9.69
CA PHE A 46 1.83 2.88 10.25
C PHE A 46 0.41 3.43 10.16
N ALA A 47 -0.04 4.05 11.24
CA ALA A 47 -1.19 4.95 11.26
C ALA A 47 -0.68 6.39 11.12
N PHE A 48 -1.29 7.17 10.24
CA PHE A 48 -0.97 8.58 10.00
C PHE A 48 -2.01 9.45 10.68
N VAL A 49 -1.54 10.43 11.44
CA VAL A 49 -2.37 11.30 12.29
C VAL A 49 -1.94 12.73 12.09
N ASP A 50 -2.89 13.63 11.93
CA ASP A 50 -2.65 15.08 11.94
C ASP A 50 -3.46 15.76 13.04
N THR A 51 -3.08 16.96 13.41
CA THR A 51 -3.89 17.80 14.30
C THR A 51 -4.80 18.67 13.47
N ILE A 52 -6.10 18.39 13.52
CA ILE A 52 -7.15 19.15 12.84
C ILE A 52 -8.03 19.79 13.94
N ASP A 53 -8.16 21.09 13.91
CA ASP A 53 -8.93 21.87 14.93
C ASP A 53 -8.53 21.49 16.35
N ASP A 54 -7.20 21.48 16.62
CA ASP A 54 -6.57 21.10 17.89
C ASP A 54 -6.84 19.66 18.35
N THR A 55 -7.39 18.82 17.46
CA THR A 55 -7.72 17.42 17.77
C THR A 55 -6.84 16.46 16.97
N PRO A 56 -6.16 15.47 17.60
CA PRO A 56 -5.49 14.40 16.90
C PRO A 56 -6.49 13.58 16.06
N THR A 57 -6.30 13.60 14.75
CA THR A 57 -7.24 13.00 13.78
C THR A 57 -6.53 11.95 12.97
N PHE A 58 -7.06 10.74 12.94
CA PHE A 58 -6.57 9.67 12.08
C PHE A 58 -6.83 10.01 10.61
N CYS A 59 -5.78 10.00 9.79
CA CYS A 59 -5.84 10.39 8.38
C CYS A 59 -5.77 9.22 7.41
N GLY A 60 -5.16 8.10 7.85
CA GLY A 60 -4.97 6.95 7.00
C GLY A 60 -3.92 5.99 7.55
N PHE A 61 -3.60 4.97 6.78
CA PHE A 61 -2.56 4.01 7.15
C PHE A 61 -1.78 3.53 5.93
N SER A 62 -0.59 2.97 6.19
CA SER A 62 0.15 2.16 5.23
C SER A 62 0.65 0.86 5.87
N ASN A 63 0.75 -0.18 5.06
CA ASN A 63 1.44 -1.42 5.39
C ASN A 63 2.42 -1.74 4.28
N SER A 64 3.70 -1.77 4.58
CA SER A 64 4.76 -2.02 3.61
C SER A 64 5.72 -3.12 4.06
N ILE A 65 6.39 -3.72 3.09
CA ILE A 65 7.40 -4.75 3.29
C ILE A 65 8.65 -4.30 2.53
N THR A 66 9.81 -4.35 3.19
CA THR A 66 11.10 -4.02 2.57
C THR A 66 11.99 -5.24 2.52
N HIS A 67 12.60 -5.48 1.37
CA HIS A 67 13.69 -6.46 1.20
C HIS A 67 14.69 -5.95 0.17
N GLY A 68 15.97 -5.96 0.54
CA GLY A 68 17.01 -5.33 -0.28
C GLY A 68 16.74 -3.85 -0.50
N ASP A 69 16.71 -3.43 -1.75
CA ASP A 69 16.43 -2.06 -2.17
C ASP A 69 14.98 -1.87 -2.71
N ILE A 70 14.08 -2.81 -2.41
CA ILE A 70 12.66 -2.75 -2.81
C ILE A 70 11.79 -2.62 -1.56
N THR A 71 10.93 -1.60 -1.54
CA THR A 71 9.86 -1.43 -0.55
C THR A 71 8.51 -1.54 -1.26
N ASN A 72 7.75 -2.59 -0.97
CA ASN A 72 6.40 -2.76 -1.50
C ASN A 72 5.37 -2.24 -0.52
N ILE A 73 4.58 -1.27 -0.96
CA ILE A 73 3.38 -0.80 -0.23
C ILE A 73 2.24 -1.78 -0.53
N VAL A 74 2.01 -2.71 0.40
CA VAL A 74 0.98 -3.77 0.25
C VAL A 74 -0.42 -3.21 0.45
N TYR A 75 -0.58 -2.32 1.44
CA TYR A 75 -1.85 -1.63 1.72
C TYR A 75 -1.59 -0.17 2.02
N PHE A 76 -2.43 0.69 1.44
CA PHE A 76 -2.40 2.12 1.65
C PHE A 76 -3.81 2.69 1.49
N ALA A 77 -4.29 3.42 2.48
CA ALA A 77 -5.59 4.07 2.41
C ALA A 77 -5.61 5.39 3.19
N VAL A 78 -6.40 6.34 2.70
CA VAL A 78 -6.72 7.63 3.33
C VAL A 78 -8.19 7.65 3.69
N GLU A 79 -8.51 8.15 4.88
CA GLU A 79 -9.90 8.34 5.33
C GLU A 79 -10.74 9.05 4.26
N PRO A 80 -11.94 8.55 3.93
CA PRO A 80 -12.77 9.10 2.86
C PRO A 80 -13.01 10.61 2.97
N GLU A 81 -13.29 11.12 4.18
CA GLU A 81 -13.57 12.52 4.45
C GLU A 81 -12.34 13.44 4.32
N LEU A 82 -11.15 12.84 4.29
CA LEU A 82 -9.87 13.55 4.16
C LEU A 82 -9.23 13.39 2.79
N ARG A 83 -9.87 12.68 1.86
CA ARG A 83 -9.40 12.57 0.47
C ARG A 83 -9.41 13.94 -0.22
N CYS A 84 -8.61 14.07 -1.27
CA CYS A 84 -8.42 15.31 -2.03
C CYS A 84 -7.88 16.49 -1.22
N ARG A 85 -7.38 16.27 0.00
CA ARG A 85 -6.74 17.27 0.86
C ARG A 85 -5.21 17.13 0.93
N GLY A 86 -4.61 16.31 0.05
CA GLY A 86 -3.17 16.12 -0.02
C GLY A 86 -2.58 15.07 0.93
N TYR A 87 -3.35 14.48 1.83
CA TYR A 87 -2.84 13.47 2.78
C TYR A 87 -2.21 12.26 2.11
N GLY A 88 -2.80 11.76 1.01
CA GLY A 88 -2.21 10.66 0.28
C GLY A 88 -0.79 10.95 -0.22
N SER A 89 -0.55 12.13 -0.77
CA SER A 89 0.77 12.56 -1.23
C SER A 89 1.75 12.74 -0.06
N GLN A 90 1.30 13.29 1.07
CA GLN A 90 2.13 13.44 2.26
C GLN A 90 2.54 12.08 2.84
N ILE A 91 1.64 11.09 2.85
CA ILE A 91 1.94 9.72 3.30
C ILE A 91 2.98 9.07 2.38
N LEU A 92 2.80 9.16 1.05
CA LEU A 92 3.77 8.62 0.10
C LEU A 92 5.14 9.29 0.24
N GLN A 93 5.16 10.60 0.50
CA GLN A 93 6.39 11.33 0.77
C GLN A 93 7.06 10.83 2.06
N ALA A 94 6.31 10.65 3.14
CA ALA A 94 6.84 10.13 4.41
C ALA A 94 7.42 8.71 4.24
N ILE A 95 6.77 7.84 3.45
CA ILE A 95 7.31 6.52 3.13
C ILE A 95 8.64 6.63 2.38
N ARG A 96 8.74 7.51 1.39
CA ARG A 96 10.00 7.73 0.64
C ARG A 96 11.11 8.25 1.53
N GLU A 97 10.82 9.20 2.40
CA GLU A 97 11.80 9.78 3.34
C GLU A 97 12.31 8.73 4.33
N ASN A 98 11.47 7.77 4.70
CA ASN A 98 11.85 6.64 5.55
C ASN A 98 12.68 5.57 4.81
N HIS A 99 12.62 5.56 3.48
CA HIS A 99 13.32 4.60 2.60
C HIS A 99 14.06 5.31 1.47
N PRO A 100 15.06 6.17 1.77
CA PRO A 100 15.69 7.03 0.77
C PRO A 100 16.45 6.25 -0.31
N ASP A 101 16.92 5.05 0.00
CA ASP A 101 17.71 4.20 -0.90
C ASP A 101 16.86 3.09 -1.57
N SER A 102 15.54 3.07 -1.35
CA SER A 102 14.65 2.05 -1.90
C SER A 102 13.91 2.51 -3.14
N ARG A 103 13.71 1.57 -4.06
CA ARG A 103 12.68 1.65 -5.09
C ARG A 103 11.33 1.30 -4.43
N ILE A 104 10.42 2.25 -4.40
CA ILE A 104 9.09 2.04 -3.80
C ILE A 104 8.16 1.49 -4.87
N VAL A 105 7.48 0.39 -4.61
CA VAL A 105 6.52 -0.21 -5.55
C VAL A 105 5.12 -0.30 -4.96
N VAL A 106 4.15 -0.19 -5.84
CA VAL A 106 2.72 -0.42 -5.56
C VAL A 106 2.09 -1.15 -6.73
N ASP A 107 1.10 -1.96 -6.46
CA ASP A 107 0.28 -2.60 -7.50
C ASP A 107 -1.08 -1.89 -7.61
N ILE A 108 -1.52 -1.72 -8.85
CA ILE A 108 -2.85 -1.20 -9.16
C ILE A 108 -3.53 -2.13 -10.16
N GLU A 109 -4.86 -2.19 -10.09
CA GLU A 109 -5.63 -2.94 -11.09
C GLU A 109 -5.48 -2.31 -12.46
N VAL A 110 -5.31 -3.14 -13.48
CA VAL A 110 -5.18 -2.73 -14.89
C VAL A 110 -6.49 -2.12 -15.37
N GLU A 111 -6.43 -0.95 -15.97
CA GLU A 111 -7.59 -0.15 -16.37
C GLU A 111 -8.38 -0.80 -17.50
N GLU A 112 -7.68 -1.47 -18.42
CA GLU A 112 -8.24 -2.13 -19.59
C GLU A 112 -9.21 -3.27 -19.26
N ASP A 113 -9.09 -3.84 -18.05
CA ASP A 113 -9.95 -4.92 -17.56
C ASP A 113 -11.15 -4.42 -16.74
N SER A 114 -11.45 -3.13 -16.79
CA SER A 114 -12.58 -2.53 -16.07
C SER A 114 -13.91 -3.04 -16.63
N LYS A 115 -14.82 -3.42 -15.73
CA LYS A 115 -16.14 -4.01 -16.07
C LYS A 115 -17.15 -2.96 -16.51
N ASP A 116 -16.98 -1.73 -16.08
CA ASP A 116 -17.86 -0.61 -16.40
C ASP A 116 -17.11 0.74 -16.34
N ALA A 117 -17.81 1.82 -16.70
CA ALA A 117 -17.25 3.16 -16.75
C ALA A 117 -16.87 3.72 -15.36
N GLU A 118 -17.59 3.35 -14.31
CA GLU A 118 -17.33 3.80 -12.95
C GLU A 118 -16.04 3.17 -12.43
N GLU A 119 -15.86 1.87 -12.66
CA GLU A 119 -14.64 1.16 -12.31
C GLU A 119 -13.44 1.70 -13.09
N LEU A 120 -13.59 1.93 -14.39
CA LEU A 120 -12.55 2.53 -15.23
C LEU A 120 -12.12 3.90 -14.69
N GLU A 121 -13.06 4.76 -14.35
CA GLU A 121 -12.77 6.08 -13.78
C GLU A 121 -12.04 5.95 -12.42
N ARG A 122 -12.44 5.02 -11.58
CA ARG A 122 -11.80 4.75 -10.29
C ARG A 122 -10.35 4.29 -10.47
N ARG A 123 -10.09 3.35 -11.39
CA ARG A 123 -8.76 2.83 -11.71
C ARG A 123 -7.89 3.93 -12.32
N ASN A 124 -8.40 4.73 -13.24
CA ASN A 124 -7.70 5.88 -13.82
C ASN A 124 -7.31 6.90 -12.74
N ARG A 125 -8.24 7.29 -11.84
CA ARG A 125 -7.92 8.22 -10.75
C ARG A 125 -6.80 7.69 -9.84
N ARG A 126 -6.76 6.38 -9.58
CA ARG A 126 -5.70 5.74 -8.79
C ARG A 126 -4.37 5.80 -9.51
N ARG A 127 -4.30 5.42 -10.78
CA ARG A 127 -3.09 5.54 -11.60
C ARG A 127 -2.58 6.98 -11.63
N ASP A 128 -3.44 7.93 -11.94
CA ASP A 128 -3.09 9.34 -12.05
C ASP A 128 -2.59 9.92 -10.71
N PHE A 129 -3.14 9.44 -9.59
CA PHE A 129 -2.66 9.78 -8.26
C PHE A 129 -1.21 9.32 -8.06
N TYR A 130 -0.88 8.07 -8.37
CA TYR A 130 0.49 7.59 -8.24
C TYR A 130 1.45 8.27 -9.21
N GLN A 131 1.04 8.50 -10.47
CA GLN A 131 1.86 9.21 -11.44
C GLN A 131 2.21 10.63 -10.99
N ARG A 132 1.24 11.39 -10.47
CA ARG A 132 1.50 12.72 -9.90
C ARG A 132 2.44 12.70 -8.68
N ASN A 133 2.55 11.57 -8.03
CA ASN A 133 3.48 11.35 -6.92
C ASN A 133 4.79 10.69 -7.38
N GLY A 134 5.10 10.68 -8.69
CA GLY A 134 6.37 10.26 -9.27
C GLY A 134 6.55 8.75 -9.32
N PHE A 135 5.46 8.00 -9.45
CA PHE A 135 5.49 6.58 -9.79
C PHE A 135 5.27 6.41 -11.29
N ASP A 136 6.09 5.59 -11.92
CA ASP A 136 6.00 5.21 -13.32
C ASP A 136 5.66 3.72 -13.46
N ALA A 137 5.09 3.31 -14.59
CA ALA A 137 4.81 1.92 -14.86
C ALA A 137 6.11 1.10 -14.94
N ALA A 138 6.21 0.04 -14.14
CA ALA A 138 7.25 -0.97 -14.26
C ALA A 138 6.83 -2.05 -15.28
N PRO A 139 7.79 -2.77 -15.91
CA PRO A 139 7.48 -3.84 -16.87
C PRO A 139 7.03 -5.13 -16.16
N VAL A 140 6.05 -5.01 -15.25
CA VAL A 140 5.55 -6.12 -14.43
C VAL A 140 4.03 -6.07 -14.41
N GLU A 141 3.40 -7.12 -14.92
CA GLU A 141 1.97 -7.36 -14.81
C GLU A 141 1.74 -8.81 -14.36
N TYR A 142 0.70 -9.03 -13.57
CA TYR A 142 0.37 -10.35 -13.04
C TYR A 142 -1.10 -10.48 -12.66
N HIS A 143 -1.57 -11.72 -12.54
CA HIS A 143 -2.93 -12.01 -12.07
C HIS A 143 -2.88 -12.57 -10.64
N TRP A 144 -3.68 -11.98 -9.76
CA TRP A 144 -3.80 -12.41 -8.38
C TRP A 144 -5.25 -12.32 -7.90
N GLN A 145 -5.75 -13.37 -7.26
CA GLN A 145 -7.11 -13.43 -6.70
C GLN A 145 -8.23 -13.07 -7.70
N GLY A 146 -7.99 -13.34 -8.99
CA GLY A 146 -8.95 -13.08 -10.06
C GLY A 146 -8.88 -11.67 -10.65
N GLU A 147 -8.01 -10.81 -10.16
CA GLU A 147 -7.76 -9.47 -10.71
C GLU A 147 -6.41 -9.42 -11.44
N HIS A 148 -6.30 -8.50 -12.38
CA HIS A 148 -5.08 -8.22 -13.15
C HIS A 148 -4.43 -6.94 -12.62
N TYR A 149 -3.17 -7.05 -12.23
CA TYR A 149 -2.41 -5.96 -11.63
C TYR A 149 -1.24 -5.53 -12.50
N ARG A 150 -0.94 -4.23 -12.44
CA ARG A 150 0.25 -3.60 -12.98
C ARG A 150 1.05 -3.01 -11.82
N LEU A 151 2.38 -3.21 -11.87
CA LEU A 151 3.29 -2.61 -10.89
C LEU A 151 3.64 -1.19 -11.32
N LEU A 152 3.57 -0.25 -10.37
CA LEU A 152 4.14 1.08 -10.51
C LEU A 152 5.34 1.19 -9.57
N SER A 153 6.36 1.95 -9.97
CA SER A 153 7.58 2.14 -9.18
C SER A 153 8.04 3.60 -9.12
N ALA A 154 8.64 3.98 -8.01
CA ALA A 154 9.28 5.27 -7.80
C ALA A 154 10.70 5.07 -7.25
N GLY A 155 11.64 5.93 -7.65
CA GLY A 155 13.06 5.78 -7.29
C GLY A 155 13.83 4.82 -8.19
N GLY A 156 13.22 4.36 -9.29
CA GLY A 156 13.79 3.44 -10.27
C GLY A 156 12.81 2.34 -10.66
N THR A 157 13.03 1.71 -11.80
CA THR A 157 12.17 0.61 -12.28
C THR A 157 12.52 -0.71 -11.58
N VAL A 158 11.53 -1.60 -11.47
CA VAL A 158 11.68 -2.96 -10.96
C VAL A 158 11.32 -3.92 -12.08
N THR A 159 12.15 -4.93 -12.34
CA THR A 159 11.91 -5.97 -13.33
C THR A 159 11.03 -7.08 -12.76
N GLU A 160 10.39 -7.85 -13.64
CA GLU A 160 9.60 -9.03 -13.25
C GLU A 160 10.41 -10.03 -12.40
N LYS A 161 11.69 -10.24 -12.76
CA LYS A 161 12.58 -11.12 -12.02
C LYS A 161 12.83 -10.61 -10.61
N GLU A 162 13.15 -9.32 -10.44
CA GLU A 162 13.39 -8.71 -9.12
C GLU A 162 12.14 -8.77 -8.24
N PHE A 163 10.96 -8.47 -8.81
CA PHE A 163 9.70 -8.53 -8.07
C PHE A 163 9.34 -9.96 -7.63
N ARG A 164 9.56 -10.95 -8.49
CA ARG A 164 9.38 -12.36 -8.16
C ARG A 164 10.37 -12.84 -7.10
N ASP A 165 11.65 -12.46 -7.21
CA ASP A 165 12.68 -12.83 -6.23
C ASP A 165 12.40 -12.17 -4.87
N PHE A 166 11.91 -10.92 -4.85
CA PHE A 166 11.45 -10.22 -3.65
C PHE A 166 10.40 -11.05 -2.90
N TRP A 167 9.30 -11.42 -3.56
CA TRP A 167 8.23 -12.20 -2.92
C TRP A 167 8.67 -13.61 -2.52
N LYS A 168 9.49 -14.25 -3.34
CA LYS A 168 10.05 -15.56 -3.01
C LYS A 168 10.86 -15.50 -1.71
N GLU A 169 11.65 -14.47 -1.52
CA GLU A 169 12.46 -14.31 -0.31
C GLU A 169 11.60 -13.98 0.92
N ILE A 170 10.63 -13.08 0.77
CA ILE A 170 9.70 -12.72 1.86
C ILE A 170 8.90 -13.92 2.36
N LEU A 171 8.49 -14.80 1.47
CA LEU A 171 7.58 -15.90 1.78
C LEU A 171 8.28 -17.26 1.96
N LYS A 172 9.61 -17.32 1.87
CA LYS A 172 10.39 -18.58 1.89
C LYS A 172 10.12 -19.46 3.11
N ASP A 173 9.86 -18.84 4.26
CA ASP A 173 9.64 -19.53 5.54
C ASP A 173 8.14 -19.70 5.88
N ILE A 174 7.23 -19.39 4.93
CA ILE A 174 5.79 -19.51 5.12
C ILE A 174 5.25 -20.68 4.29
N PRO A 175 4.97 -21.84 4.92
CA PRO A 175 4.49 -23.02 4.20
C PRO A 175 3.20 -22.76 3.45
N GLY A 176 3.17 -23.11 2.15
CA GLY A 176 1.99 -22.97 1.29
C GLY A 176 1.66 -21.52 0.88
N ALA A 177 2.51 -20.54 1.21
CA ALA A 177 2.34 -19.19 0.72
C ALA A 177 2.46 -19.16 -0.81
N LYS A 178 1.55 -18.41 -1.43
CA LYS A 178 1.61 -18.07 -2.85
C LYS A 178 2.01 -16.61 -2.97
N TYR A 179 2.67 -16.28 -4.07
CA TYR A 179 3.07 -14.91 -4.41
C TYR A 179 2.67 -14.61 -5.85
N PRO A 180 2.49 -13.34 -6.17
CA PRO A 180 2.20 -12.88 -7.53
C PRO A 180 3.25 -13.31 -8.55
#